data_b83e08b05722594bb67c8fe3d061f941
#
_entry.id   b83e08b05722594bb67c8fe3d061f941
#
_cell.length_a   1.000
_cell.length_b   1.000
_cell.length_c   1.000
_cell.angle_alpha   90.00
_cell.angle_beta   90.00
_cell.angle_gamma   90.00
#
_symmetry.space_group_name_H-M   'P 1'
#
loop_
_entity.id
_entity.type
_entity.pdbx_description
1 polymer ?
#
loop_
_entity_poly.entity_id
_entity_poly.type
_entity_poly.pdbx_seq_one_letter_code
_entity_poly.pdbx_strand_id
1 'polypeptide(L)'
;MTIGKNDYTFPFDTCEKPKHTYFAQPYSVTINFISTIIILYFLFNTRTLHAFILLFSLLLFDLSHTFSHFIHIKSSIQITLVHVLAYILNFAFLYALYKYTNQILSVPLIIFLVVVLSFDVYAFFNLSLLYYIFTQILFFFSIFIYYYGFLKKNYENKSKYIVDFNRFYLCRICK
;
A
#
# COMPACT_ATOMS: atom_id res chain seq x y z
N MET A 1 -18.24 16.26 -4.73
CA MET A 1 -18.06 16.24 -3.28
C MET A 1 -16.61 16.59 -3.01
N THR A 2 -16.32 17.73 -2.41
CA THR A 2 -14.95 18.18 -2.13
C THR A 2 -14.51 17.65 -0.77
N ILE A 3 -13.37 16.99 -0.74
CA ILE A 3 -12.70 16.51 0.47
C ILE A 3 -12.35 17.77 1.30
N GLY A 4 -12.68 17.78 2.57
CA GLY A 4 -12.41 18.94 3.45
C GLY A 4 -13.63 19.77 3.83
N LYS A 5 -14.83 19.50 3.31
CA LYS A 5 -16.07 20.08 3.80
C LYS A 5 -16.81 19.13 4.74
N ASN A 6 -17.47 19.72 5.76
CA ASN A 6 -17.98 19.09 6.98
C ASN A 6 -18.95 17.91 6.87
N ASP A 7 -19.30 17.43 5.67
CA ASP A 7 -20.22 16.31 5.46
C ASP A 7 -19.56 15.07 4.88
N TYR A 8 -18.28 14.91 5.14
CA TYR A 8 -17.47 13.89 4.53
C TYR A 8 -17.59 12.55 5.24
N THR A 9 -18.18 11.59 4.54
CA THR A 9 -17.97 10.17 4.79
C THR A 9 -16.68 9.74 4.10
N PHE A 10 -15.90 8.89 4.73
CA PHE A 10 -14.61 8.46 4.22
C PHE A 10 -14.72 8.02 2.74
N PRO A 11 -13.75 8.35 1.85
CA PRO A 11 -13.90 8.20 0.40
C PRO A 11 -14.19 6.79 -0.09
N PHE A 12 -13.85 5.80 0.69
CA PHE A 12 -14.02 4.40 0.33
C PHE A 12 -15.37 3.81 0.76
N ASP A 13 -16.24 4.63 1.37
CA ASP A 13 -17.49 4.22 2.01
C ASP A 13 -18.73 4.36 1.15
N THR A 14 -18.57 4.52 -0.14
CA THR A 14 -19.69 4.79 -1.05
C THR A 14 -20.74 3.66 -1.07
N CYS A 15 -20.40 2.47 -0.61
CA CYS A 15 -21.27 1.29 -0.65
C CYS A 15 -22.00 1.01 0.67
N GLU A 16 -21.46 1.40 1.80
CA GLU A 16 -22.06 1.14 3.11
C GLU A 16 -22.50 2.44 3.81
N LYS A 17 -23.80 2.65 3.93
CA LYS A 17 -24.34 3.77 4.70
C LYS A 17 -24.19 3.51 6.19
N PRO A 18 -23.82 4.53 7.01
CA PRO A 18 -23.76 4.39 8.46
C PRO A 18 -25.11 3.93 9.04
N LYS A 19 -25.08 2.87 9.87
CA LYS A 19 -26.28 2.29 10.46
C LYS A 19 -26.48 2.71 11.92
N HIS A 20 -25.38 2.95 12.64
CA HIS A 20 -25.39 3.28 14.07
C HIS A 20 -24.35 4.35 14.39
N THR A 21 -24.51 4.99 15.55
CA THR A 21 -23.55 6.01 16.04
C THR A 21 -22.21 5.38 16.40
N TYR A 22 -22.24 4.21 17.01
CA TYR A 22 -21.08 3.36 17.29
C TYR A 22 -21.21 2.11 16.41
N PHE A 23 -20.12 1.67 15.83
CA PHE A 23 -20.11 0.59 14.86
C PHE A 23 -20.87 0.96 13.58
N ALA A 24 -20.49 2.10 13.02
CA ALA A 24 -21.26 2.75 11.96
C ALA A 24 -21.34 1.91 10.67
N GLN A 25 -20.23 1.27 10.29
CA GLN A 25 -20.11 0.52 9.04
C GLN A 25 -19.61 -0.92 9.32
N PRO A 26 -20.51 -1.83 9.76
CA PRO A 26 -20.12 -3.15 10.27
C PRO A 26 -19.43 -4.04 9.22
N TYR A 27 -19.81 -3.97 7.95
CA TYR A 27 -19.17 -4.79 6.91
C TYR A 27 -17.76 -4.32 6.63
N SER A 28 -17.56 -3.01 6.50
CA SER A 28 -16.23 -2.42 6.30
C SER A 28 -15.29 -2.71 7.47
N VAL A 29 -15.77 -2.57 8.71
CA VAL A 29 -15.02 -2.91 9.92
C VAL A 29 -14.67 -4.40 9.94
N THR A 30 -15.59 -5.29 9.57
CA THR A 30 -15.33 -6.73 9.57
C THR A 30 -14.26 -7.11 8.55
N ILE A 31 -14.33 -6.57 7.34
CA ILE A 31 -13.33 -6.83 6.29
C ILE A 31 -11.95 -6.33 6.74
N ASN A 32 -11.87 -5.11 7.27
CA ASN A 32 -10.61 -4.55 7.75
C ASN A 32 -10.07 -5.32 8.97
N PHE A 33 -10.92 -5.84 9.83
CA PHE A 33 -10.48 -6.69 10.94
C PHE A 33 -9.84 -8.00 10.44
N ILE A 34 -10.39 -8.61 9.40
CA ILE A 34 -9.78 -9.78 8.75
C ILE A 34 -8.42 -9.41 8.15
N SER A 35 -8.32 -8.25 7.47
CA SER A 35 -7.05 -7.77 6.90
C SER A 35 -6.03 -7.52 8.01
N THR A 36 -6.42 -6.93 9.12
CA THR A 36 -5.55 -6.73 10.31
C THR A 36 -4.96 -8.04 10.82
N ILE A 37 -5.78 -9.10 10.94
CA ILE A 37 -5.29 -10.43 11.37
C ILE A 37 -4.26 -10.98 10.38
N ILE A 38 -4.51 -10.87 9.09
CA ILE A 38 -3.58 -11.31 8.04
C ILE A 38 -2.26 -10.52 8.12
N ILE A 39 -2.33 -9.20 8.27
CA ILE A 39 -1.15 -8.35 8.40
C ILE A 39 -0.35 -8.73 9.65
N LEU A 40 -0.98 -8.95 10.79
CA LEU A 40 -0.34 -9.39 12.03
C LEU A 40 0.36 -10.74 11.84
N TYR A 41 -0.30 -11.70 11.19
CA TYR A 41 0.33 -12.99 10.89
C TYR A 41 1.63 -12.82 10.10
N PHE A 42 1.64 -12.03 9.03
CA PHE A 42 2.85 -11.78 8.25
C PHE A 42 3.88 -10.95 9.03
N LEU A 43 3.45 -9.99 9.84
CA LEU A 43 4.33 -9.16 10.66
C LEU A 43 5.13 -10.01 11.67
N PHE A 44 4.49 -10.95 12.35
CA PHE A 44 5.16 -11.86 13.29
C PHE A 44 6.06 -12.90 12.61
N ASN A 45 5.80 -13.22 11.36
CA ASN A 45 6.60 -14.18 10.59
C ASN A 45 7.71 -13.54 9.75
N THR A 46 7.76 -12.20 9.65
CA THR A 46 8.78 -11.53 8.85
C THR A 46 10.13 -11.50 9.56
N ARG A 47 11.20 -11.72 8.77
CA ARG A 47 12.58 -11.75 9.29
C ARG A 47 13.43 -10.58 8.82
N THR A 48 12.93 -9.76 7.92
CA THR A 48 13.70 -8.66 7.32
C THR A 48 13.16 -7.32 7.77
N LEU A 49 14.07 -6.38 8.11
CA LEU A 49 13.70 -5.06 8.60
C LEU A 49 12.80 -4.30 7.62
N HIS A 50 13.09 -4.37 6.32
CA HIS A 50 12.31 -3.65 5.32
C HIS A 50 10.89 -4.21 5.16
N ALA A 51 10.72 -5.53 5.26
CA ALA A 51 9.39 -6.15 5.28
C ALA A 51 8.64 -5.81 6.58
N PHE A 52 9.34 -5.77 7.72
CA PHE A 52 8.75 -5.33 8.99
C PHE A 52 8.25 -3.89 8.91
N ILE A 53 9.07 -2.97 8.41
CA ILE A 53 8.67 -1.55 8.25
C ILE A 53 7.44 -1.43 7.36
N LEU A 54 7.40 -2.15 6.23
CA LEU A 54 6.25 -2.14 5.33
C LEU A 54 4.98 -2.66 6.00
N LEU A 55 5.05 -3.83 6.61
CA LEU A 55 3.89 -4.46 7.26
C LEU A 55 3.41 -3.68 8.48
N PHE A 56 4.33 -3.08 9.25
CA PHE A 56 3.98 -2.23 10.38
C PHE A 56 3.30 -0.92 9.93
N SER A 57 3.80 -0.31 8.85
CA SER A 57 3.15 0.87 8.26
C SER A 57 1.76 0.54 7.71
N LEU A 58 1.60 -0.63 7.09
CA LEU A 58 0.31 -1.13 6.62
C LEU A 58 -0.65 -1.38 7.78
N LEU A 59 -0.17 -1.96 8.89
CA LEU A 59 -0.96 -2.16 10.10
C LEU A 59 -1.48 -0.85 10.68
N LEU A 60 -0.62 0.15 10.82
CA LEU A 60 -1.02 1.47 11.33
C LEU A 60 -2.07 2.14 10.43
N PHE A 61 -1.89 2.05 9.11
CA PHE A 61 -2.87 2.55 8.15
C PHE A 61 -4.20 1.81 8.27
N ASP A 62 -4.20 0.48 8.28
CA ASP A 62 -5.39 -0.37 8.37
C ASP A 62 -6.17 -0.13 9.68
N LEU A 63 -5.48 -0.04 10.81
CA LEU A 63 -6.10 0.27 12.10
C LEU A 63 -6.73 1.67 12.13
N SER A 64 -6.03 2.68 11.60
CA SER A 64 -6.57 4.05 11.55
C SER A 64 -7.78 4.12 10.61
N HIS A 65 -7.74 3.42 9.49
CA HIS A 65 -8.84 3.29 8.55
C HIS A 65 -10.04 2.57 9.17
N THR A 66 -9.81 1.42 9.84
CA THR A 66 -10.82 0.67 10.57
C THR A 66 -11.51 1.52 11.63
N PHE A 67 -10.74 2.31 12.38
CA PHE A 67 -11.29 3.21 13.38
C PHE A 67 -12.21 4.28 12.77
N SER A 68 -11.90 4.76 11.58
CA SER A 68 -12.74 5.71 10.83
C SER A 68 -14.09 5.11 10.44
N HIS A 69 -14.12 3.82 10.08
CA HIS A 69 -15.37 3.08 9.81
C HIS A 69 -16.15 2.77 11.09
N PHE A 70 -15.44 2.53 12.17
CA PHE A 70 -16.05 2.16 13.44
C PHE A 70 -16.89 3.30 14.03
N ILE A 71 -16.34 4.54 14.05
CA ILE A 71 -16.99 5.67 14.74
C ILE A 71 -17.70 6.62 13.76
N HIS A 72 -17.60 6.41 12.45
CA HIS A 72 -18.11 7.34 11.45
C HIS A 72 -17.60 8.78 11.68
N ILE A 73 -16.28 8.93 11.61
CA ILE A 73 -15.62 10.18 11.97
C ILE A 73 -15.82 11.22 10.88
N LYS A 74 -16.31 12.38 11.29
CA LYS A 74 -16.39 13.60 10.48
C LYS A 74 -15.21 14.55 10.72
N SER A 75 -14.26 14.17 11.56
CA SER A 75 -13.15 15.03 11.95
C SER A 75 -12.10 15.15 10.84
N SER A 76 -11.78 16.38 10.45
CA SER A 76 -10.68 16.66 9.52
C SER A 76 -9.33 16.15 10.01
N ILE A 77 -9.12 16.12 11.32
CA ILE A 77 -7.88 15.61 11.95
C ILE A 77 -7.72 14.11 11.66
N GLN A 78 -8.78 13.31 11.85
CA GLN A 78 -8.72 11.88 11.60
C GLN A 78 -8.51 11.56 10.12
N ILE A 79 -9.18 12.27 9.25
CA ILE A 79 -9.01 12.13 7.79
C ILE A 79 -7.57 12.46 7.41
N THR A 80 -7.01 13.55 7.95
CA THR A 80 -5.62 13.93 7.72
C THR A 80 -4.65 12.85 8.25
N LEU A 81 -4.91 12.29 9.43
CA LEU A 81 -4.08 11.21 9.99
C LEU A 81 -4.05 9.99 9.09
N VAL A 82 -5.18 9.52 8.58
CA VAL A 82 -5.25 8.37 7.66
C VAL A 82 -4.44 8.65 6.39
N HIS A 83 -4.49 9.88 5.86
CA HIS A 83 -3.70 10.25 4.68
C HIS A 83 -2.21 10.31 4.95
N VAL A 84 -1.80 10.86 6.09
CA VAL A 84 -0.38 10.85 6.50
C VAL A 84 0.13 9.42 6.63
N LEU A 85 -0.66 8.51 7.21
CA LEU A 85 -0.31 7.09 7.29
C LEU A 85 -0.26 6.41 5.92
N ALA A 86 -1.14 6.80 4.98
CA ALA A 86 -1.07 6.31 3.60
C ALA A 86 0.23 6.74 2.92
N TYR A 87 0.69 8.00 3.11
CA TYR A 87 1.97 8.45 2.58
C TYR A 87 3.16 7.71 3.22
N ILE A 88 3.13 7.50 4.54
CA ILE A 88 4.16 6.69 5.22
C ILE A 88 4.21 5.28 4.62
N LEU A 89 3.06 4.66 4.37
CA LEU A 89 2.97 3.36 3.72
C LEU A 89 3.55 3.38 2.30
N ASN A 90 3.27 4.43 1.50
CA ASN A 90 3.83 4.59 0.18
C ASN A 90 5.38 4.64 0.21
N PHE A 91 5.96 5.40 1.14
CA PHE A 91 7.42 5.45 1.32
C PHE A 91 8.01 4.14 1.83
N ALA A 92 7.33 3.46 2.77
CA ALA A 92 7.72 2.15 3.25
C ALA A 92 7.72 1.11 2.12
N PHE A 93 6.74 1.17 1.22
CA PHE A 93 6.67 0.33 0.03
C PHE A 93 7.84 0.58 -0.93
N LEU A 94 8.17 1.85 -1.23
CA LEU A 94 9.31 2.21 -2.06
C LEU A 94 10.63 1.73 -1.44
N TYR A 95 10.78 1.89 -0.13
CA TYR A 95 11.96 1.41 0.59
C TYR A 95 12.09 -0.11 0.53
N ALA A 96 10.99 -0.84 0.74
CA ALA A 96 10.98 -2.29 0.64
C ALA A 96 11.34 -2.77 -0.78
N LEU A 97 10.80 -2.14 -1.82
CA LEU A 97 11.15 -2.44 -3.21
C LEU A 97 12.63 -2.17 -3.50
N TYR A 98 13.15 -1.03 -3.04
CA TYR A 98 14.59 -0.73 -3.18
C TYR A 98 15.45 -1.82 -2.53
N LYS A 99 15.13 -2.22 -1.29
CA LYS A 99 15.88 -3.27 -0.58
C LYS A 99 15.76 -4.63 -1.23
N TYR A 100 14.61 -4.94 -1.81
CA TYR A 100 14.38 -6.22 -2.49
C TYR A 100 15.07 -6.30 -3.86
N THR A 101 15.03 -5.23 -4.63
CA THR A 101 15.57 -5.19 -6.00
C THR A 101 16.98 -4.69 -6.08
N ASN A 102 17.46 -3.98 -5.06
CA ASN A 102 18.69 -3.20 -5.02
C ASN A 102 18.78 -2.17 -6.17
N GLN A 103 17.63 -1.65 -6.62
CA GLN A 103 17.54 -0.68 -7.70
C GLN A 103 17.08 0.67 -7.16
N ILE A 104 17.83 1.71 -7.51
CA ILE A 104 17.48 3.10 -7.20
C ILE A 104 16.49 3.58 -8.26
N LEU A 105 15.48 4.34 -7.83
CA LEU A 105 14.55 5.01 -8.74
C LEU A 105 15.32 5.93 -9.69
N SER A 106 14.95 5.90 -10.97
CA SER A 106 15.52 6.85 -11.94
C SER A 106 15.05 8.29 -11.62
N VAL A 107 15.91 9.27 -11.90
CA VAL A 107 15.60 10.69 -11.68
C VAL A 107 14.29 11.12 -12.35
N PRO A 108 13.99 10.75 -13.62
CA PRO A 108 12.71 11.07 -14.24
C PRO A 108 11.51 10.50 -13.49
N LEU A 109 11.62 9.26 -12.97
CA LEU A 109 10.55 8.66 -12.20
C LEU A 109 10.38 9.36 -10.85
N ILE A 110 11.44 9.76 -10.18
CA ILE A 110 11.36 10.53 -8.92
C ILE A 110 10.62 11.84 -9.16
N ILE A 111 10.98 12.59 -10.19
CA ILE A 111 10.31 13.84 -10.55
C ILE A 111 8.83 13.60 -10.82
N PHE A 112 8.51 12.57 -11.60
CA PHE A 112 7.13 12.19 -11.90
C PHE A 112 6.33 11.85 -10.62
N LEU A 113 6.90 11.04 -9.71
CA LEU A 113 6.24 10.68 -8.46
C LEU A 113 6.03 11.89 -7.53
N VAL A 114 6.99 12.83 -7.49
CA VAL A 114 6.84 14.07 -6.72
C VAL A 114 5.69 14.91 -7.28
N VAL A 115 5.56 15.03 -8.60
CA VAL A 115 4.45 15.74 -9.25
C VAL A 115 3.11 15.06 -8.95
N VAL A 116 3.06 13.73 -9.06
CA VAL A 116 1.84 12.95 -8.75
C VAL A 116 1.43 13.13 -7.29
N LEU A 117 2.36 13.02 -6.34
CA LEU A 117 2.07 13.20 -4.91
C LEU A 117 1.67 14.64 -4.58
N SER A 118 2.29 15.64 -5.23
CA SER A 118 1.91 17.04 -5.03
C SER A 118 0.48 17.32 -5.53
N PHE A 119 0.13 16.74 -6.69
CA PHE A 119 -1.23 16.82 -7.22
C PHE A 119 -2.23 16.04 -6.36
N ASP A 120 -1.82 14.90 -5.80
CA ASP A 120 -2.63 14.12 -4.88
C ASP A 120 -3.01 14.92 -3.62
N VAL A 121 -2.03 15.60 -2.99
CA VAL A 121 -2.28 16.49 -1.86
C VAL A 121 -3.24 17.63 -2.26
N TYR A 122 -3.02 18.24 -3.41
CA TYR A 122 -3.92 19.28 -3.93
C TYR A 122 -5.33 18.75 -4.18
N ALA A 123 -5.45 17.58 -4.80
CA ALA A 123 -6.72 16.92 -5.09
C ALA A 123 -7.49 16.58 -3.81
N PHE A 124 -6.78 16.13 -2.78
CA PHE A 124 -7.35 15.81 -1.48
C PHE A 124 -8.06 17.01 -0.84
N PHE A 125 -7.43 18.18 -0.87
CA PHE A 125 -7.97 19.37 -0.22
C PHE A 125 -8.97 20.17 -1.09
N ASN A 126 -8.83 20.14 -2.41
CA ASN A 126 -9.50 21.10 -3.30
C ASN A 126 -10.40 20.48 -4.36
N LEU A 127 -10.20 19.21 -4.70
CA LEU A 127 -10.92 18.55 -5.79
C LEU A 127 -11.87 17.47 -5.27
N SER A 128 -12.33 16.64 -6.18
CA SER A 128 -13.18 15.50 -5.84
C SER A 128 -12.37 14.26 -5.47
N LEU A 129 -13.00 13.36 -4.74
CA LEU A 129 -12.48 12.04 -4.43
C LEU A 129 -11.96 11.27 -5.66
N LEU A 130 -12.61 11.42 -6.81
CA LEU A 130 -12.22 10.73 -8.04
C LEU A 130 -10.77 11.07 -8.45
N TYR A 131 -10.38 12.35 -8.36
CA TYR A 131 -9.02 12.79 -8.68
C TYR A 131 -8.00 12.24 -7.69
N TYR A 132 -8.36 12.18 -6.40
CA TYR A 132 -7.51 11.59 -5.38
C TYR A 132 -7.27 10.09 -5.63
N ILE A 133 -8.33 9.32 -5.90
CA ILE A 133 -8.20 7.88 -6.21
C ILE A 133 -7.35 7.69 -7.48
N PHE A 134 -7.59 8.51 -8.51
CA PHE A 134 -6.83 8.43 -9.75
C PHE A 134 -5.33 8.66 -9.53
N THR A 135 -4.95 9.64 -8.70
CA THR A 135 -3.54 9.91 -8.39
C THR A 135 -2.89 8.78 -7.62
N GLN A 136 -3.59 8.15 -6.66
CA GLN A 136 -3.08 6.97 -5.94
C GLN A 136 -2.87 5.78 -6.89
N ILE A 137 -3.83 5.50 -7.77
CA ILE A 137 -3.69 4.46 -8.79
C ILE A 137 -2.47 4.75 -9.69
N LEU A 138 -2.34 5.98 -10.15
CA LEU A 138 -1.23 6.39 -11.02
C LEU A 138 0.12 6.24 -10.31
N PHE A 139 0.21 6.57 -9.02
CA PHE A 139 1.41 6.39 -8.21
C PHE A 139 1.83 4.90 -8.16
N PHE A 140 0.96 4.02 -7.72
CA PHE A 140 1.28 2.59 -7.60
C PHE A 140 1.54 1.94 -8.95
N PHE A 141 0.76 2.26 -9.98
CA PHE A 141 0.92 1.71 -11.32
C PHE A 141 2.27 2.09 -11.96
N SER A 142 2.71 3.34 -11.77
CA SER A 142 4.01 3.80 -12.26
C SER A 142 5.17 3.06 -11.61
N ILE A 143 5.09 2.85 -10.29
CA ILE A 143 6.08 2.07 -9.54
C ILE A 143 6.07 0.62 -9.99
N PHE A 144 4.88 0.03 -10.13
CA PHE A 144 4.73 -1.36 -10.58
C PHE A 144 5.37 -1.57 -11.95
N ILE A 145 5.07 -0.72 -12.94
CA ILE A 145 5.67 -0.80 -14.27
C ILE A 145 7.18 -0.70 -14.20
N TYR A 146 7.70 0.26 -13.44
CA TYR A 146 9.14 0.47 -13.32
C TYR A 146 9.85 -0.76 -12.75
N TYR A 147 9.31 -1.35 -11.70
CA TYR A 147 9.93 -2.51 -11.05
C TYR A 147 9.59 -3.85 -11.68
N TYR A 148 8.54 -3.93 -12.50
CA TYR A 148 8.12 -5.20 -13.12
C TYR A 148 9.25 -5.86 -13.91
N GLY A 149 9.99 -5.10 -14.72
CA GLY A 149 11.12 -5.62 -15.48
C GLY A 149 12.22 -6.21 -14.59
N PHE A 150 12.53 -5.55 -13.48
CA PHE A 150 13.54 -6.02 -12.52
C PHE A 150 13.07 -7.26 -11.75
N LEU A 151 11.82 -7.28 -11.33
CA LEU A 151 11.24 -8.44 -10.63
C LEU A 151 11.21 -9.67 -11.55
N LYS A 152 10.79 -9.50 -12.80
CA LYS A 152 10.78 -10.55 -13.80
C LYS A 152 12.17 -11.11 -14.06
N LYS A 153 13.17 -10.24 -14.27
CA LYS A 153 14.55 -10.64 -14.50
C LYS A 153 15.14 -11.40 -13.31
N ASN A 154 14.85 -10.95 -12.08
CA ASN A 154 15.30 -11.62 -10.87
C ASN A 154 14.66 -13.00 -10.69
N TYR A 155 13.38 -13.15 -11.04
CA TYR A 155 12.69 -14.43 -11.02
C TYR A 155 13.27 -15.40 -12.05
N GLU A 156 13.49 -14.95 -13.28
CA GLU A 156 14.10 -15.74 -14.35
C GLU A 156 15.51 -16.20 -14.00
N ASN A 157 16.32 -15.32 -13.39
CA ASN A 157 17.65 -15.70 -12.92
C ASN A 157 17.60 -16.75 -11.80
N LYS A 158 16.73 -16.59 -10.78
CA LYS A 158 16.56 -17.59 -9.74
C LYS A 158 16.12 -18.95 -10.30
N SER A 159 15.20 -18.94 -11.26
CA SER A 159 14.75 -20.16 -11.95
C SER A 159 15.89 -20.84 -12.70
N LYS A 160 16.75 -20.10 -13.39
CA LYS A 160 17.95 -20.65 -14.04
C LYS A 160 18.91 -21.29 -13.05
N TYR A 161 19.20 -20.61 -11.92
CA TYR A 161 20.08 -21.18 -10.89
C TYR A 161 19.53 -22.49 -10.30
N ILE A 162 18.22 -22.59 -10.10
CA ILE A 162 17.58 -23.82 -9.60
C ILE A 162 17.69 -24.96 -10.63
N VAL A 163 17.46 -24.65 -11.90
CA VAL A 163 17.57 -25.62 -13.01
C VAL A 163 19.02 -26.09 -13.18
N ASP A 164 19.99 -25.16 -13.14
CA ASP A 164 21.42 -25.50 -13.25
C ASP A 164 21.92 -26.28 -12.05
N PHE A 165 21.45 -25.96 -10.82
CA PHE A 165 21.76 -26.72 -9.61
C PHE A 165 21.23 -28.15 -9.69
N ASN A 166 20.00 -28.35 -10.13
CA ASN A 166 19.42 -29.69 -10.33
C ASN A 166 20.14 -30.47 -11.43
N ARG A 167 20.55 -29.83 -12.51
CA ARG A 167 21.38 -30.45 -13.56
C ARG A 167 22.74 -30.92 -13.02
N PHE A 168 23.37 -30.10 -12.18
CA PHE A 168 24.68 -30.44 -11.60
C PHE A 168 24.62 -31.63 -10.65
N TYR A 169 23.53 -31.75 -9.88
CA TYR A 169 23.33 -32.88 -8.98
C TYR A 169 22.95 -34.16 -9.71
N LEU A 170 22.08 -34.09 -10.71
CA LEU A 170 21.69 -35.26 -11.51
C LEU A 170 22.87 -35.86 -12.31
N CYS A 171 23.80 -35.04 -12.79
CA CYS A 171 24.98 -35.48 -13.51
C CYS A 171 26.03 -36.15 -12.59
N ARG A 172 26.01 -35.93 -11.27
CA ARG A 172 26.90 -36.60 -10.28
C ARG A 172 26.36 -37.95 -9.78
N ILE A 173 25.05 -38.17 -9.90
CA ILE A 173 24.41 -39.41 -9.45
C ILE A 173 24.49 -40.49 -10.53
N CYS A 174 24.71 -40.10 -11.81
CA CYS A 174 24.83 -41.04 -12.94
C CYS A 174 26.28 -41.40 -13.31
N LYS A 175 27.24 -41.12 -12.48
CA LYS A 175 28.61 -41.64 -12.55
C LYS A 175 28.91 -42.56 -11.36
#